data_78e8612e539fa750cb3405757c9e33c6
#
_entry.id   78e8612e539fa750cb3405757c9e33c6
#
_cell.length_a   1.000
_cell.length_b   1.000
_cell.length_c   1.000
_cell.angle_alpha   90.00
_cell.angle_beta   90.00
_cell.angle_gamma   90.00
#
_symmetry.space_group_name_H-M   'P 1'
#
loop_
_entity.id
_entity.type
_entity.pdbx_description
1 polymer ?
#
loop_
_entity_poly.entity_id
_entity_poly.type
_entity_poly.pdbx_seq_one_letter_code
_entity_poly.pdbx_strand_id
1 'polypeptide(L)'
;MNKPICIIAGVGEGNGYALAREHERKGYFVIALSRNISKLEALFGGINTENVAAIACDLSNTDSIHSMYQSVLENHGKPSLLIYNAGNALFDSIDNVNINDCEMAWKLNCSGLLSLSQCMLPDLESASNPGIIVIGATASLRGTAKTLSFSSAKSAQRAMVQSMAKTLWPRGIHVSYVIIDGVIKTSITSDYFPDKDDNFFIHPESLAKRISALSEQDKSAWAFEIDIRPFKENW
;
A
#
# COMPACT_ATOMS: atom_id res chain seq x y z
N MET A 1 -25.10 -10.06 -6.78
CA MET A 1 -24.56 -9.16 -5.74
C MET A 1 -23.34 -8.48 -6.33
N ASN A 2 -23.25 -7.15 -6.21
CA ASN A 2 -22.07 -6.43 -6.67
C ASN A 2 -20.87 -6.85 -5.81
N LYS A 3 -19.71 -7.06 -6.44
CA LYS A 3 -18.46 -7.39 -5.74
C LYS A 3 -18.04 -6.23 -4.83
N PRO A 4 -17.47 -6.48 -3.63
CA PRO A 4 -16.83 -5.42 -2.85
C PRO A 4 -15.66 -4.83 -3.64
N ILE A 5 -15.40 -3.54 -3.50
CA ILE A 5 -14.36 -2.84 -4.25
C ILE A 5 -13.16 -2.59 -3.33
N CYS A 6 -11.97 -2.98 -3.81
CA CYS A 6 -10.68 -2.73 -3.15
C CYS A 6 -9.85 -1.76 -4.00
N ILE A 7 -9.47 -0.62 -3.44
CA ILE A 7 -8.47 0.26 -4.05
C ILE A 7 -7.07 -0.16 -3.58
N ILE A 8 -6.17 -0.42 -4.54
CA ILE A 8 -4.76 -0.66 -4.27
C ILE A 8 -3.96 0.52 -4.82
N ALA A 9 -3.47 1.35 -3.93
CA ALA A 9 -2.70 2.53 -4.26
C ALA A 9 -1.20 2.18 -4.40
N GLY A 10 -0.63 2.43 -5.59
CA GLY A 10 0.76 2.11 -5.89
C GLY A 10 0.97 0.68 -6.40
N VAL A 11 0.32 0.37 -7.53
CA VAL A 11 0.51 -0.93 -8.20
C VAL A 11 1.68 -0.84 -9.19
N GLY A 12 2.56 -1.81 -9.06
CA GLY A 12 3.71 -2.07 -9.91
C GLY A 12 4.13 -3.53 -9.78
N GLU A 13 5.23 -3.94 -10.44
CA GLU A 13 5.84 -5.25 -10.25
C GLU A 13 6.11 -5.54 -8.76
N GLY A 14 5.92 -6.76 -8.32
CA GLY A 14 6.08 -7.19 -6.93
C GLY A 14 4.80 -7.01 -6.12
N ASN A 15 4.86 -6.32 -4.98
CA ASN A 15 3.77 -6.26 -4.01
C ASN A 15 2.44 -5.80 -4.60
N GLY A 16 2.44 -4.71 -5.36
CA GLY A 16 1.21 -4.13 -5.88
C GLY A 16 0.46 -5.10 -6.80
N TYR A 17 1.17 -5.77 -7.68
CA TYR A 17 0.61 -6.80 -8.56
C TYR A 17 0.09 -8.01 -7.78
N ALA A 18 0.89 -8.53 -6.85
CA ALA A 18 0.49 -9.67 -6.04
C ALA A 18 -0.74 -9.37 -5.16
N LEU A 19 -0.81 -8.16 -4.61
CA LEU A 19 -1.97 -7.67 -3.85
C LEU A 19 -3.23 -7.63 -4.73
N ALA A 20 -3.11 -7.12 -5.96
CA ALA A 20 -4.23 -7.05 -6.90
C ALA A 20 -4.75 -8.46 -7.24
N ARG A 21 -3.84 -9.39 -7.56
CA ARG A 21 -4.19 -10.79 -7.84
C ARG A 21 -4.87 -11.49 -6.65
N GLU A 22 -4.33 -11.31 -5.45
CA GLU A 22 -4.89 -11.97 -4.27
C GLU A 22 -6.28 -11.44 -3.92
N HIS A 23 -6.51 -10.11 -4.02
CA HIS A 23 -7.83 -9.53 -3.73
C HIS A 23 -8.86 -9.84 -4.82
N GLU A 24 -8.44 -9.89 -6.09
CA GLU A 24 -9.30 -10.42 -7.17
C GLU A 24 -9.73 -11.86 -6.87
N ARG A 25 -8.78 -12.73 -6.50
CA ARG A 25 -9.05 -14.13 -6.12
C ARG A 25 -10.01 -14.25 -4.92
N LYS A 26 -9.97 -13.26 -4.02
CA LYS A 26 -10.87 -13.16 -2.86
C LYS A 26 -12.24 -12.57 -3.21
N GLY A 27 -12.50 -12.28 -4.46
CA GLY A 27 -13.80 -11.83 -4.94
C GLY A 27 -14.01 -10.32 -4.96
N TYR A 28 -12.97 -9.53 -4.74
CA TYR A 28 -13.04 -8.08 -4.92
C TYR A 28 -13.02 -7.68 -6.39
N PHE A 29 -13.69 -6.57 -6.71
CA PHE A 29 -13.34 -5.78 -7.86
C PHE A 29 -12.18 -4.86 -7.46
N VAL A 30 -11.06 -4.93 -8.18
CA VAL A 30 -9.82 -4.24 -7.81
C VAL A 30 -9.64 -2.99 -8.65
N ILE A 31 -9.49 -1.84 -7.99
CA ILE A 31 -9.02 -0.59 -8.61
C ILE A 31 -7.51 -0.49 -8.37
N ALA A 32 -6.74 -0.69 -9.42
CA ALA A 32 -5.29 -0.65 -9.39
C ALA A 32 -4.77 0.74 -9.77
N LEU A 33 -4.18 1.47 -8.82
CA LEU A 33 -3.67 2.83 -9.05
C LEU A 33 -2.18 2.83 -9.34
N SER A 34 -1.78 3.49 -10.43
CA SER A 34 -0.40 3.77 -10.77
C SER A 34 -0.29 5.06 -11.58
N ARG A 35 0.90 5.65 -11.61
CA ARG A 35 1.18 6.79 -12.49
C ARG A 35 1.29 6.38 -13.97
N ASN A 36 1.62 5.13 -14.25
CA ASN A 36 1.86 4.62 -15.59
C ASN A 36 0.90 3.46 -15.92
N ILE A 37 -0.16 3.79 -16.66
CA ILE A 37 -1.18 2.83 -17.09
C ILE A 37 -0.61 1.76 -18.01
N SER A 38 0.23 2.10 -18.96
CA SER A 38 0.76 1.13 -19.93
C SER A 38 1.56 0.01 -19.24
N LYS A 39 2.26 0.35 -18.13
CA LYS A 39 2.92 -0.68 -17.31
C LYS A 39 1.91 -1.56 -16.59
N LEU A 40 0.81 -1.00 -16.12
CA LEU A 40 -0.25 -1.79 -15.46
C LEU A 40 -0.92 -2.73 -16.47
N GLU A 41 -1.29 -2.24 -17.63
CA GLU A 41 -1.90 -3.07 -18.69
C GLU A 41 -1.01 -4.25 -19.07
N ALA A 42 0.30 -4.01 -19.21
CA ALA A 42 1.27 -5.08 -19.47
C ALA A 42 1.33 -6.11 -18.30
N LEU A 43 1.28 -5.64 -17.04
CA LEU A 43 1.27 -6.52 -15.87
C LEU A 43 -0.01 -7.34 -15.78
N PHE A 44 -1.16 -6.75 -16.13
CA PHE A 44 -2.46 -7.41 -16.02
C PHE A 44 -2.82 -8.32 -17.19
N GLY A 45 -1.98 -8.45 -18.20
CA GLY A 45 -2.21 -9.38 -19.32
C GLY A 45 -2.44 -10.84 -18.93
N GLY A 46 -2.15 -11.20 -17.68
CA GLY A 46 -2.43 -12.52 -17.09
C GLY A 46 -3.53 -12.54 -16.01
N ILE A 47 -4.21 -11.42 -15.75
CA ILE A 47 -5.35 -11.32 -14.82
C ILE A 47 -6.66 -11.20 -15.61
N ASN A 48 -7.76 -11.67 -15.00
CA ASN A 48 -9.08 -11.41 -15.54
C ASN A 48 -9.42 -9.92 -15.42
N THR A 49 -9.33 -9.20 -16.53
CA THR A 49 -9.56 -7.75 -16.62
C THR A 49 -10.99 -7.32 -16.31
N GLU A 50 -11.96 -8.23 -16.35
CA GLU A 50 -13.34 -7.96 -15.94
C GLU A 50 -13.47 -7.61 -14.45
N ASN A 51 -12.46 -7.95 -13.63
CA ASN A 51 -12.46 -7.71 -12.19
C ASN A 51 -11.38 -6.73 -11.74
N VAL A 52 -10.62 -6.16 -12.66
CA VAL A 52 -9.55 -5.21 -12.36
C VAL A 52 -9.65 -4.01 -13.29
N ALA A 53 -9.72 -2.82 -12.73
CA ALA A 53 -9.60 -1.56 -13.46
C ALA A 53 -8.26 -0.88 -13.11
N ALA A 54 -7.46 -0.60 -14.14
CA ALA A 54 -6.23 0.16 -14.00
C ALA A 54 -6.53 1.66 -14.21
N ILE A 55 -6.22 2.49 -13.21
CA ILE A 55 -6.50 3.93 -13.26
C ILE A 55 -5.23 4.72 -12.97
N ALA A 56 -4.97 5.75 -13.81
CA ALA A 56 -3.87 6.68 -13.61
C ALA A 56 -4.14 7.55 -12.37
N CYS A 57 -3.16 7.62 -11.45
CA CYS A 57 -3.24 8.50 -10.31
C CYS A 57 -1.83 8.87 -9.82
N ASP A 58 -1.57 10.16 -9.72
CA ASP A 58 -0.42 10.65 -8.97
C ASP A 58 -0.81 10.86 -7.52
N LEU A 59 -0.39 9.93 -6.67
CA LEU A 59 -0.68 9.95 -5.24
C LEU A 59 0.06 11.05 -4.45
N SER A 60 0.95 11.79 -5.08
CA SER A 60 1.58 12.98 -4.51
C SER A 60 0.81 14.28 -4.81
N ASN A 61 -0.27 14.18 -5.61
CA ASN A 61 -1.10 15.29 -6.04
C ASN A 61 -2.56 15.09 -5.60
N THR A 62 -3.04 15.98 -4.73
CA THR A 62 -4.38 15.92 -4.14
C THR A 62 -5.49 16.02 -5.18
N ASP A 63 -5.33 16.88 -6.21
CA ASP A 63 -6.35 17.04 -7.26
C ASP A 63 -6.44 15.78 -8.14
N SER A 64 -5.30 15.12 -8.40
CA SER A 64 -5.27 13.83 -9.08
C SER A 64 -6.02 12.76 -8.28
N ILE A 65 -5.86 12.73 -6.95
CA ILE A 65 -6.55 11.81 -6.07
C ILE A 65 -8.07 12.07 -6.08
N HIS A 66 -8.50 13.33 -5.96
CA HIS A 66 -9.90 13.69 -5.95
C HIS A 66 -10.58 13.34 -7.28
N SER A 67 -9.97 13.70 -8.41
CA SER A 67 -10.50 13.40 -9.74
C SER A 67 -10.59 11.88 -9.99
N MET A 68 -9.56 11.15 -9.61
CA MET A 68 -9.55 9.68 -9.68
C MET A 68 -10.69 9.08 -8.84
N TYR A 69 -10.86 9.55 -7.59
CA TYR A 69 -11.88 9.00 -6.69
C TYR A 69 -13.31 9.26 -7.20
N GLN A 70 -13.58 10.44 -7.73
CA GLN A 70 -14.87 10.75 -8.38
C GLN A 70 -15.14 9.80 -9.56
N SER A 71 -14.14 9.57 -10.41
CA SER A 71 -14.25 8.61 -11.50
C SER A 71 -14.52 7.19 -11.03
N VAL A 72 -13.93 6.76 -9.91
CA VAL A 72 -14.21 5.44 -9.31
C VAL A 72 -15.65 5.35 -8.87
N LEU A 73 -16.18 6.37 -8.18
CA LEU A 73 -17.57 6.38 -7.72
C LEU A 73 -18.57 6.33 -8.89
N GLU A 74 -18.32 7.08 -9.95
CA GLU A 74 -19.19 7.16 -11.13
C GLU A 74 -19.20 5.84 -11.94
N ASN A 75 -18.05 5.19 -12.11
CA ASN A 75 -17.92 4.06 -13.03
C ASN A 75 -17.92 2.69 -12.36
N HIS A 76 -17.56 2.60 -11.08
CA HIS A 76 -17.37 1.32 -10.39
C HIS A 76 -18.18 1.22 -9.09
N GLY A 77 -18.44 2.33 -8.41
CA GLY A 77 -19.19 2.37 -7.16
C GLY A 77 -18.29 2.61 -5.93
N LYS A 78 -18.81 2.31 -4.75
CA LYS A 78 -18.23 2.66 -3.46
C LYS A 78 -17.20 1.64 -2.99
N PRO A 79 -15.92 2.03 -2.80
CA PRO A 79 -14.90 1.14 -2.26
C PRO A 79 -15.10 0.86 -0.77
N SER A 80 -14.78 -0.36 -0.35
CA SER A 80 -14.83 -0.80 1.04
C SER A 80 -13.45 -1.07 1.66
N LEU A 81 -12.41 -1.19 0.83
CA LEU A 81 -11.05 -1.50 1.28
C LEU A 81 -10.03 -0.62 0.56
N LEU A 82 -9.13 -0.02 1.32
CA LEU A 82 -7.93 0.63 0.81
C LEU A 82 -6.69 -0.15 1.22
N ILE A 83 -5.85 -0.50 0.25
CA ILE A 83 -4.49 -0.97 0.49
C ILE A 83 -3.53 0.09 -0.03
N TYR A 84 -2.90 0.82 0.88
CA TYR A 84 -1.95 1.86 0.52
C TYR A 84 -0.54 1.28 0.47
N ASN A 85 -0.11 0.88 -0.73
CA ASN A 85 1.20 0.29 -1.01
C ASN A 85 2.18 1.30 -1.63
N ALA A 86 1.73 2.50 -1.96
CA ALA A 86 2.57 3.51 -2.55
C ALA A 86 3.69 3.96 -1.60
N GLY A 87 4.87 4.08 -2.14
CA GLY A 87 6.06 4.54 -1.44
C GLY A 87 7.25 4.57 -2.39
N ASN A 88 8.31 5.23 -1.96
CA ASN A 88 9.59 5.23 -2.63
C ASN A 88 10.68 4.99 -1.59
N ALA A 89 11.61 4.10 -1.88
CA ALA A 89 12.81 3.91 -1.10
C ALA A 89 13.88 4.86 -1.66
N LEU A 90 14.18 5.92 -0.89
CA LEU A 90 15.27 6.85 -1.19
C LEU A 90 16.45 6.54 -0.28
N PHE A 91 17.62 6.41 -0.87
CA PHE A 91 18.86 6.13 -0.16
C PHE A 91 19.75 7.39 -0.19
N ASP A 92 19.63 8.18 0.85
CA ASP A 92 20.32 9.47 1.03
C ASP A 92 20.86 9.63 2.45
N SER A 93 21.81 10.55 2.61
CA SER A 93 22.39 10.94 3.89
C SER A 93 22.29 12.44 4.06
N ILE A 94 22.65 12.95 5.26
CA ILE A 94 22.66 14.39 5.53
C ILE A 94 23.56 15.18 4.57
N ASP A 95 24.60 14.54 4.03
CA ASP A 95 25.56 15.20 3.14
C ASP A 95 25.06 15.39 1.71
N ASN A 96 24.09 14.57 1.26
CA ASN A 96 23.64 14.53 -0.13
C ASN A 96 22.12 14.57 -0.31
N VAL A 97 21.36 14.70 0.77
CA VAL A 97 19.89 14.77 0.70
C VAL A 97 19.43 16.05 0.01
N ASN A 98 18.42 15.91 -0.86
CA ASN A 98 17.72 17.03 -1.44
C ASN A 98 16.40 17.28 -0.67
N ILE A 99 16.15 18.52 -0.27
CA ILE A 99 14.93 18.92 0.45
C ILE A 99 13.68 18.56 -0.37
N ASN A 100 13.68 18.77 -1.68
CA ASN A 100 12.55 18.42 -2.54
C ASN A 100 12.27 16.91 -2.52
N ASP A 101 13.28 16.06 -2.40
CA ASP A 101 13.11 14.61 -2.31
C ASP A 101 12.48 14.22 -0.97
N CYS A 102 12.85 14.88 0.14
CA CYS A 102 12.20 14.72 1.43
C CYS A 102 10.71 15.11 1.37
N GLU A 103 10.41 16.28 0.77
CA GLU A 103 9.05 16.75 0.61
C GLU A 103 8.22 15.82 -0.27
N MET A 104 8.79 15.35 -1.38
CA MET A 104 8.11 14.38 -2.26
C MET A 104 7.89 13.04 -1.57
N ALA A 105 8.85 12.57 -0.77
CA ALA A 105 8.68 11.37 0.04
C ALA A 105 7.52 11.54 1.03
N TRP A 106 7.43 12.69 1.71
CA TRP A 106 6.34 12.98 2.63
C TRP A 106 4.99 13.13 1.90
N LYS A 107 4.96 13.85 0.77
CA LYS A 107 3.75 13.99 -0.06
C LYS A 107 3.20 12.62 -0.47
N LEU A 108 4.05 11.73 -0.98
CA LEU A 108 3.62 10.41 -1.41
C LEU A 108 3.18 9.52 -0.23
N ASN A 109 3.98 9.46 0.85
CA ASN A 109 3.71 8.52 1.94
C ASN A 109 2.64 9.02 2.93
N CYS A 110 2.52 10.32 3.14
CA CYS A 110 1.63 10.90 4.15
C CYS A 110 0.46 11.67 3.53
N SER A 111 0.73 12.74 2.76
CA SER A 111 -0.33 13.59 2.21
C SER A 111 -1.28 12.80 1.29
N GLY A 112 -0.74 11.97 0.40
CA GLY A 112 -1.54 11.13 -0.49
C GLY A 112 -2.38 10.09 0.25
N LEU A 113 -1.81 9.43 1.27
CA LEU A 113 -2.56 8.52 2.14
C LEU A 113 -3.71 9.24 2.81
N LEU A 114 -3.45 10.40 3.43
CA LEU A 114 -4.47 11.17 4.12
C LEU A 114 -5.58 11.61 3.18
N SER A 115 -5.22 12.21 2.03
CA SER A 115 -6.18 12.68 1.03
C SER A 115 -7.09 11.56 0.52
N LEU A 116 -6.51 10.40 0.12
CA LEU A 116 -7.30 9.28 -0.35
C LEU A 116 -8.19 8.69 0.74
N SER A 117 -7.68 8.59 1.98
CA SER A 117 -8.48 8.12 3.12
C SER A 117 -9.65 9.05 3.42
N GLN A 118 -9.45 10.37 3.32
CA GLN A 118 -10.52 11.35 3.49
C GLN A 118 -11.59 11.25 2.40
N CYS A 119 -11.19 11.06 1.14
CA CYS A 119 -12.14 10.82 0.04
C CYS A 119 -13.00 9.57 0.29
N MET A 120 -12.37 8.48 0.76
CA MET A 120 -13.05 7.20 0.98
C MET A 120 -13.89 7.15 2.25
N LEU A 121 -13.66 8.04 3.21
CA LEU A 121 -14.23 7.93 4.56
C LEU A 121 -15.77 7.79 4.61
N PRO A 122 -16.58 8.57 3.85
CA PRO A 122 -18.04 8.41 3.86
C PRO A 122 -18.49 7.04 3.35
N ASP A 123 -17.76 6.46 2.39
CA ASP A 123 -18.10 5.18 1.80
C ASP A 123 -17.65 4.01 2.70
N LEU A 124 -16.49 4.14 3.35
CA LEU A 124 -16.04 3.18 4.36
C LEU A 124 -17.00 3.08 5.54
N GLU A 125 -17.57 4.19 6.02
CA GLU A 125 -18.55 4.19 7.12
C GLU A 125 -19.83 3.42 6.77
N SER A 126 -20.18 3.37 5.49
CA SER A 126 -21.37 2.68 5.02
C SER A 126 -21.11 1.22 4.58
N ALA A 127 -19.85 0.79 4.55
CA ALA A 127 -19.47 -0.54 4.08
C ALA A 127 -19.63 -1.61 5.17
N SER A 128 -19.86 -2.85 4.77
CA SER A 128 -20.05 -3.99 5.68
C SER A 128 -18.76 -4.43 6.37
N ASN A 129 -17.62 -4.34 5.70
CA ASN A 129 -16.31 -4.73 6.23
C ASN A 129 -15.23 -3.73 5.75
N PRO A 130 -15.26 -2.49 6.28
CA PRO A 130 -14.36 -1.45 5.83
C PRO A 130 -12.95 -1.58 6.41
N GLY A 131 -11.94 -1.29 5.57
CA GLY A 131 -10.55 -1.34 6.02
C GLY A 131 -9.61 -0.37 5.29
N ILE A 132 -8.56 0.03 6.00
CA ILE A 132 -7.40 0.77 5.47
C ILE A 132 -6.15 0.04 5.93
N ILE A 133 -5.43 -0.58 5.01
CA ILE A 133 -4.18 -1.27 5.29
C ILE A 133 -3.04 -0.51 4.62
N VAL A 134 -2.05 -0.12 5.41
CA VAL A 134 -0.93 0.69 4.93
C VAL A 134 0.36 -0.11 4.97
N ILE A 135 1.04 -0.18 3.82
CA ILE A 135 2.30 -0.89 3.69
C ILE A 135 3.45 0.02 4.13
N GLY A 136 4.00 -0.33 5.26
CA GLY A 136 5.15 0.33 5.88
C GLY A 136 6.48 -0.34 5.56
N ALA A 137 7.47 -0.01 6.34
CA ALA A 137 8.82 -0.56 6.25
C ALA A 137 9.52 -0.47 7.60
N THR A 138 10.62 -1.21 7.82
CA THR A 138 11.52 -1.07 8.97
C THR A 138 11.98 0.38 9.18
N ALA A 139 12.12 1.12 8.10
CA ALA A 139 12.43 2.56 8.11
C ALA A 139 11.41 3.40 8.90
N SER A 140 10.23 2.89 9.20
CA SER A 140 9.26 3.57 10.07
C SER A 140 9.56 3.42 11.57
N LEU A 141 10.42 2.48 11.93
CA LEU A 141 10.82 2.20 13.31
C LEU A 141 12.19 2.82 13.66
N ARG A 142 13.08 2.89 12.69
CA ARG A 142 14.45 3.39 12.86
C ARG A 142 15.01 3.93 11.57
N GLY A 143 15.69 5.06 11.65
CA GLY A 143 16.53 5.59 10.57
C GLY A 143 17.88 4.89 10.53
N THR A 144 18.54 4.96 9.38
CA THR A 144 19.95 4.61 9.19
C THR A 144 20.70 5.80 8.58
N ALA A 145 22.03 5.73 8.54
CA ALA A 145 22.84 6.79 7.95
C ALA A 145 22.54 7.07 6.45
N LYS A 146 21.83 6.17 5.79
CA LYS A 146 21.52 6.24 4.34
C LYS A 146 20.02 6.24 4.01
N THR A 147 19.15 6.54 4.96
CA THR A 147 17.69 6.48 4.75
C THR A 147 16.98 7.71 5.30
N LEU A 148 17.61 8.90 5.25
CA LEU A 148 17.09 10.10 5.91
C LEU A 148 15.69 10.46 5.41
N SER A 149 15.50 10.67 4.10
CA SER A 149 14.20 11.01 3.53
C SER A 149 13.19 9.88 3.69
N PHE A 150 13.61 8.64 3.43
CA PHE A 150 12.74 7.48 3.50
C PHE A 150 12.26 7.19 4.92
N SER A 151 13.18 7.17 5.91
CA SER A 151 12.81 6.88 7.28
C SER A 151 11.99 7.99 7.92
N SER A 152 12.26 9.26 7.62
CA SER A 152 11.45 10.37 8.12
C SER A 152 10.01 10.30 7.60
N ALA A 153 9.81 10.03 6.30
CA ALA A 153 8.49 9.89 5.71
C ALA A 153 7.73 8.66 6.23
N LYS A 154 8.41 7.51 6.36
CA LYS A 154 7.79 6.27 6.86
C LYS A 154 7.46 6.33 8.36
N SER A 155 8.28 7.01 9.17
CA SER A 155 7.97 7.24 10.59
C SER A 155 6.75 8.17 10.74
N ALA A 156 6.68 9.24 9.94
CA ALA A 156 5.52 10.11 9.91
C ALA A 156 4.26 9.36 9.45
N GLN A 157 4.36 8.52 8.42
CA GLN A 157 3.26 7.67 7.94
C GLN A 157 2.76 6.74 9.06
N ARG A 158 3.66 6.05 9.78
CA ARG A 158 3.29 5.14 10.87
C ARG A 158 2.54 5.87 11.99
N ALA A 159 3.05 7.04 12.43
CA ALA A 159 2.40 7.85 13.46
C ALA A 159 1.01 8.34 13.00
N MET A 160 0.87 8.74 11.74
CA MET A 160 -0.42 9.12 11.14
C MET A 160 -1.40 7.95 11.16
N VAL A 161 -1.00 6.77 10.71
CA VAL A 161 -1.86 5.57 10.66
C VAL A 161 -2.29 5.15 12.07
N GLN A 162 -1.40 5.28 13.07
CA GLN A 162 -1.76 5.02 14.47
C GLN A 162 -2.85 5.99 14.96
N SER A 163 -2.77 7.26 14.61
CA SER A 163 -3.81 8.26 14.92
C SER A 163 -5.12 7.95 14.21
N MET A 164 -5.06 7.56 12.93
CA MET A 164 -6.23 7.11 12.17
C MET A 164 -6.88 5.89 12.80
N ALA A 165 -6.11 4.89 13.22
CA ALA A 165 -6.65 3.70 13.88
C ALA A 165 -7.43 4.05 15.15
N LYS A 166 -6.88 4.91 16.02
CA LYS A 166 -7.55 5.36 17.25
C LYS A 166 -8.87 6.08 16.99
N THR A 167 -8.99 6.79 15.87
CA THR A 167 -10.19 7.52 15.48
C THR A 167 -11.22 6.62 14.78
N LEU A 168 -10.76 5.70 13.93
CA LEU A 168 -11.61 4.97 12.99
C LEU A 168 -12.06 3.60 13.50
N TRP A 169 -11.31 2.95 14.39
CA TRP A 169 -11.73 1.68 14.99
C TRP A 169 -13.06 1.79 15.74
N PRO A 170 -13.30 2.82 16.60
CA PRO A 170 -14.62 3.00 17.23
C PRO A 170 -15.75 3.22 16.22
N ARG A 171 -15.44 3.64 14.99
CA ARG A 171 -16.39 3.81 13.88
C ARG A 171 -16.54 2.54 13.03
N GLY A 172 -15.90 1.44 13.43
CA GLY A 172 -15.99 0.14 12.77
C GLY A 172 -15.12 -0.02 11.55
N ILE A 173 -14.16 0.89 11.29
CA ILE A 173 -13.21 0.83 10.17
C ILE A 173 -11.88 0.28 10.67
N HIS A 174 -11.45 -0.88 10.13
CA HIS A 174 -10.18 -1.51 10.49
C HIS A 174 -9.00 -0.78 9.84
N VAL A 175 -8.14 -0.17 10.63
CA VAL A 175 -6.91 0.50 10.17
C VAL A 175 -5.71 -0.25 10.69
N SER A 176 -4.82 -0.69 9.77
CA SER A 176 -3.62 -1.47 10.11
C SER A 176 -2.39 -0.98 9.39
N TYR A 177 -1.24 -1.15 10.02
CA TYR A 177 0.08 -0.84 9.50
C TYR A 177 0.93 -2.11 9.37
N VAL A 178 1.49 -2.37 8.18
CA VAL A 178 2.28 -3.57 7.90
C VAL A 178 3.75 -3.19 7.76
N ILE A 179 4.57 -3.58 8.71
CA ILE A 179 6.01 -3.36 8.66
C ILE A 179 6.65 -4.44 7.79
N ILE A 180 7.21 -4.04 6.66
CA ILE A 180 8.01 -4.92 5.81
C ILE A 180 9.47 -4.80 6.26
N ASP A 181 9.99 -5.85 6.89
CA ASP A 181 11.38 -5.93 7.33
C ASP A 181 12.12 -6.98 6.53
N GLY A 182 12.57 -6.59 5.35
CA GLY A 182 13.29 -7.43 4.40
C GLY A 182 13.15 -6.92 2.96
N VAL A 183 13.85 -7.56 2.06
CA VAL A 183 13.85 -7.21 0.64
C VAL A 183 12.74 -7.97 -0.09
N ILE A 184 11.88 -7.25 -0.78
CA ILE A 184 10.84 -7.86 -1.63
C ILE A 184 11.49 -8.43 -2.88
N LYS A 185 11.13 -9.66 -3.25
CA LYS A 185 11.60 -10.30 -4.49
C LYS A 185 10.94 -9.66 -5.70
N THR A 186 11.74 -9.04 -6.54
CA THR A 186 11.35 -8.50 -7.85
C THR A 186 12.50 -8.76 -8.83
N SER A 187 12.31 -8.53 -10.13
CA SER A 187 13.40 -8.55 -11.09
C SER A 187 14.53 -7.62 -10.65
N ILE A 188 14.21 -6.38 -10.30
CA ILE A 188 15.17 -5.35 -9.88
C ILE A 188 15.97 -5.78 -8.64
N THR A 189 15.29 -6.24 -7.59
CA THR A 189 15.96 -6.60 -6.33
C THR A 189 16.81 -7.88 -6.48
N SER A 190 16.39 -8.79 -7.34
CA SER A 190 17.19 -9.98 -7.67
C SER A 190 18.49 -9.60 -8.39
N ASP A 191 18.47 -8.60 -9.27
CA ASP A 191 19.66 -8.08 -9.94
C ASP A 191 20.60 -7.33 -8.96
N TYR A 192 20.04 -6.64 -7.96
CA TYR A 192 20.83 -5.98 -6.91
C TYR A 192 21.50 -6.96 -5.93
N PHE A 193 20.92 -8.14 -5.74
CA PHE A 193 21.39 -9.15 -4.79
C PHE A 193 21.58 -10.53 -5.48
N PRO A 194 22.46 -10.64 -6.51
CA PRO A 194 22.58 -11.84 -7.32
C PRO A 194 23.08 -13.06 -6.54
N ASP A 195 23.85 -12.83 -5.46
CA ASP A 195 24.44 -13.89 -4.62
C ASP A 195 23.52 -14.35 -3.48
N LYS A 196 22.31 -13.79 -3.36
CA LYS A 196 21.37 -14.15 -2.31
C LYS A 196 20.46 -15.28 -2.75
N ASP A 197 20.27 -16.26 -1.86
CA ASP A 197 19.31 -17.34 -2.09
C ASP A 197 17.85 -16.84 -1.99
N ASP A 198 16.92 -17.66 -2.43
CA ASP A 198 15.49 -17.32 -2.44
C ASP A 198 14.92 -17.01 -1.06
N ASN A 199 15.50 -17.58 0.00
CA ASN A 199 15.06 -17.38 1.38
C ASN A 199 15.48 -16.03 1.97
N PHE A 200 16.32 -15.28 1.29
CA PHE A 200 16.67 -13.91 1.66
C PHE A 200 15.51 -12.94 1.38
N PHE A 201 14.66 -13.27 0.41
CA PHE A 201 13.61 -12.37 -0.04
C PHE A 201 12.26 -12.65 0.62
N ILE A 202 11.43 -11.60 0.72
CA ILE A 202 9.99 -11.74 0.94
C ILE A 202 9.34 -11.92 -0.43
N HIS A 203 8.60 -13.01 -0.60
CA HIS A 203 7.84 -13.26 -1.82
C HIS A 203 6.55 -12.43 -1.84
N PRO A 204 6.29 -11.64 -2.91
CA PRO A 204 5.10 -10.80 -3.01
C PRO A 204 3.78 -11.55 -2.80
N GLU A 205 3.67 -12.79 -3.29
CA GLU A 205 2.46 -13.62 -3.15
C GLU A 205 2.23 -14.04 -1.68
N SER A 206 3.30 -14.33 -0.95
CA SER A 206 3.22 -14.67 0.48
C SER A 206 2.81 -13.45 1.30
N LEU A 207 3.35 -12.29 0.97
CA LEU A 207 2.96 -11.01 1.56
C LEU A 207 1.49 -10.69 1.28
N ALA A 208 1.05 -10.80 0.03
CA ALA A 208 -0.32 -10.52 -0.38
C ALA A 208 -1.35 -11.37 0.36
N LYS A 209 -1.08 -12.67 0.56
CA LYS A 209 -1.92 -13.58 1.36
C LYS A 209 -2.03 -13.11 2.83
N ARG A 210 -0.93 -12.63 3.42
CA ARG A 210 -0.94 -12.11 4.80
C ARG A 210 -1.76 -10.83 4.92
N ILE A 211 -1.65 -9.92 3.95
CA ILE A 211 -2.41 -8.68 3.92
C ILE A 211 -3.90 -8.94 3.69
N SER A 212 -4.24 -9.89 2.81
CA SER A 212 -5.63 -10.30 2.61
C SER A 212 -6.23 -10.89 3.89
N ALA A 213 -5.51 -11.75 4.60
CA ALA A 213 -5.96 -12.28 5.88
C ALA A 213 -6.14 -11.19 6.95
N LEU A 214 -5.32 -10.13 6.92
CA LEU A 214 -5.44 -8.99 7.82
C LEU A 214 -6.75 -8.21 7.56
N SER A 215 -7.14 -8.03 6.29
CA SER A 215 -8.39 -7.35 5.92
C SER A 215 -9.66 -8.13 6.30
N GLU A 216 -9.54 -9.42 6.60
CA GLU A 216 -10.65 -10.32 6.94
C GLU A 216 -10.76 -10.60 8.46
N GLN A 217 -9.96 -9.92 9.29
CA GLN A 217 -9.96 -10.16 10.74
C GLN A 217 -11.30 -9.83 11.39
N ASP A 218 -11.69 -10.66 12.35
CA ASP A 218 -12.84 -10.38 13.21
C ASP A 218 -12.62 -9.14 14.05
N LYS A 219 -13.68 -8.35 14.24
CA LYS A 219 -13.64 -7.08 15.00
C LYS A 219 -13.16 -7.23 16.44
N SER A 220 -13.34 -8.42 17.05
CA SER A 220 -12.88 -8.70 18.41
C SER A 220 -11.37 -8.89 18.53
N ALA A 221 -10.64 -9.02 17.39
CA ALA A 221 -9.22 -9.34 17.37
C ALA A 221 -8.46 -8.60 16.24
N TRP A 222 -8.75 -7.35 16.03
CA TRP A 222 -8.04 -6.52 15.06
C TRP A 222 -6.59 -6.27 15.46
N ALA A 223 -5.66 -6.50 14.51
CA ALA A 223 -4.28 -6.10 14.66
C ALA A 223 -4.07 -4.68 14.12
N PHE A 224 -3.46 -3.81 14.93
CA PHE A 224 -3.02 -2.51 14.46
C PHE A 224 -1.73 -2.63 13.63
N GLU A 225 -0.74 -3.34 14.14
CA GLU A 225 0.58 -3.42 13.52
C GLU A 225 1.02 -4.88 13.43
N ILE A 226 1.51 -5.26 12.26
CA ILE A 226 2.14 -6.55 12.03
C ILE A 226 3.51 -6.35 11.39
N ASP A 227 4.45 -7.22 11.76
CA ASP A 227 5.80 -7.27 11.25
C ASP A 227 5.95 -8.50 10.36
N ILE A 228 6.44 -8.31 9.13
CA ILE A 228 6.64 -9.37 8.13
C ILE A 228 8.07 -9.33 7.65
N ARG A 229 8.77 -10.46 7.79
CA ARG A 229 10.17 -10.62 7.37
C ARG A 229 10.45 -12.03 6.87
N PRO A 230 11.50 -12.24 6.07
CA PRO A 230 11.97 -13.59 5.77
C PRO A 230 12.53 -14.22 7.06
N PHE A 231 12.44 -15.54 7.18
CA PHE A 231 12.86 -16.23 8.41
C PHE A 231 14.39 -16.14 8.68
N LYS A 232 15.17 -15.76 7.68
CA LYS A 232 16.63 -15.56 7.78
C LYS A 232 17.02 -14.09 8.02
N GLU A 233 16.04 -13.16 8.19
CA GLU A 233 16.36 -11.77 8.48
C GLU A 233 17.05 -11.65 9.83
N ASN A 234 18.11 -10.84 9.89
CA ASN A 234 18.80 -10.53 11.14
C ASN A 234 18.06 -9.42 11.88
N TRP A 235 17.79 -9.67 13.16
CA TRP A 235 17.06 -8.73 14.03
C TRP A 235 17.98 -7.65 14.61
#